data_8f1b3fa1bca8baea0961476c2aee39d8
#
_entry.id   8f1b3fa1bca8baea0961476c2aee39d8
#
_cell.length_a   1.000
_cell.length_b   1.000
_cell.length_c   1.000
_cell.angle_alpha   90.00
_cell.angle_beta   90.00
_cell.angle_gamma   90.00
#
_symmetry.space_group_name_H-M   'P 1'
#
loop_
_entity.id
_entity.type
_entity.pdbx_description
1 polymer ?
#
loop_
_entity_poly.entity_id
_entity_poly.type
_entity_poly.pdbx_seq_one_letter_code
_entity_poly.pdbx_strand_id
1 'polypeptide(L)'
;MLEKLIVMLTHNDKTVPDAAAVFEQCKDLPVTNWGFKDVGMQPEKMKELCHAMKKAGKTTFLEVVTYSEEECLRGAKLAVECGFDYLLGTLMYESVAKYTVEQGIKYLPFVGKVSGSPSILEGNVADMVAQAEAFKKVGAYGTDLLGYRYVDGDPEALAAEFIKKSPIPTVLAGSISSIAKLEKVKAMDPWLFTM
;
A
#
# COMPACT_ATOMS: atom_id res chain seq x y z
N MET A 1 -14.26 5.02 10.29
CA MET A 1 -12.79 4.84 10.41
C MET A 1 -12.31 3.40 10.12
N LEU A 2 -13.01 2.38 10.63
CA LEU A 2 -12.66 0.97 10.32
C LEU A 2 -12.78 0.64 8.82
N GLU A 3 -13.69 1.27 8.12
CA GLU A 3 -13.86 1.14 6.66
C GLU A 3 -12.66 1.67 5.85
N LYS A 4 -11.85 2.55 6.44
CA LYS A 4 -10.62 3.09 5.84
C LYS A 4 -9.36 2.37 6.26
N LEU A 5 -9.43 1.43 7.21
CA LEU A 5 -8.31 0.68 7.71
C LEU A 5 -7.98 -0.50 6.78
N ILE A 6 -6.73 -0.60 6.36
CA ILE A 6 -6.13 -1.81 5.82
C ILE A 6 -5.34 -2.48 6.95
N VAL A 7 -5.80 -3.63 7.42
CA VAL A 7 -5.02 -4.45 8.37
C VAL A 7 -3.92 -5.16 7.59
N MET A 8 -2.67 -4.84 7.93
CA MET A 8 -1.50 -5.47 7.33
C MET A 8 -1.00 -6.61 8.22
N LEU A 9 -1.02 -7.83 7.72
CA LEU A 9 -0.51 -9.02 8.42
C LEU A 9 1.02 -9.07 8.37
N THR A 10 1.64 -7.99 8.87
CA THR A 10 3.08 -7.77 8.78
C THR A 10 3.70 -7.39 10.12
N HIS A 11 4.96 -7.81 10.31
CA HIS A 11 5.81 -7.37 11.39
C HIS A 11 7.25 -7.24 10.88
N ASN A 12 7.96 -6.20 11.30
CA ASN A 12 9.33 -5.92 10.83
C ASN A 12 9.47 -5.97 9.31
N ASP A 13 8.57 -5.29 8.60
CA ASP A 13 8.51 -5.18 7.14
C ASP A 13 8.35 -6.52 6.37
N LYS A 14 7.87 -7.57 7.04
CA LYS A 14 7.61 -8.88 6.42
C LYS A 14 6.24 -9.40 6.84
N THR A 15 5.62 -10.19 5.97
CA THR A 15 4.43 -10.97 6.33
C THR A 15 4.76 -11.94 7.46
N VAL A 16 3.92 -11.94 8.50
CA VAL A 16 4.12 -12.82 9.66
C VAL A 16 3.91 -14.29 9.28
N PRO A 17 4.69 -15.23 9.84
CA PRO A 17 4.61 -16.65 9.46
C PRO A 17 3.24 -17.29 9.70
N ASP A 18 2.51 -16.79 10.68
CA ASP A 18 1.18 -17.24 11.10
C ASP A 18 0.04 -16.38 10.54
N ALA A 19 0.29 -15.59 9.49
CA ALA A 19 -0.69 -14.67 8.88
C ALA A 19 -2.04 -15.33 8.59
N ALA A 20 -2.05 -16.56 8.08
CA ALA A 20 -3.27 -17.30 7.81
C ALA A 20 -4.06 -17.62 9.09
N ALA A 21 -3.38 -17.99 10.17
CA ALA A 21 -4.02 -18.28 11.45
C ALA A 21 -4.57 -17.00 12.11
N VAL A 22 -3.81 -15.90 12.05
CA VAL A 22 -4.26 -14.58 12.52
C VAL A 22 -5.48 -14.12 11.75
N PHE A 23 -5.45 -14.23 10.41
CA PHE A 23 -6.61 -13.87 9.59
C PHE A 23 -7.83 -14.72 9.96
N GLU A 24 -7.69 -16.03 10.08
CA GLU A 24 -8.82 -16.93 10.43
C GLU A 24 -9.47 -16.57 11.77
N GLN A 25 -8.67 -16.17 12.77
CA GLN A 25 -9.18 -15.72 14.07
C GLN A 25 -9.88 -14.36 14.02
N CYS A 26 -9.51 -13.50 13.07
CA CYS A 26 -9.95 -12.11 12.99
C CYS A 26 -10.89 -11.81 11.82
N LYS A 27 -11.15 -12.76 10.92
CA LYS A 27 -11.91 -12.54 9.67
C LYS A 27 -13.31 -11.97 9.88
N ASP A 28 -13.94 -12.26 11.03
CA ASP A 28 -15.29 -11.81 11.35
C ASP A 28 -15.34 -10.40 11.97
N LEU A 29 -14.18 -9.79 12.20
CA LEU A 29 -14.11 -8.39 12.62
C LEU A 29 -14.64 -7.45 11.51
N PRO A 30 -15.25 -6.30 11.88
CA PRO A 30 -15.86 -5.35 10.94
C PRO A 30 -14.81 -4.53 10.19
N VAL A 31 -13.73 -5.16 9.71
CA VAL A 31 -12.69 -4.59 8.85
C VAL A 31 -12.77 -5.27 7.51
N THR A 32 -12.91 -4.47 6.45
CA THR A 32 -13.09 -4.95 5.08
C THR A 32 -11.77 -5.13 4.34
N ASN A 33 -10.76 -4.29 4.63
CA ASN A 33 -9.54 -4.24 3.84
C ASN A 33 -8.41 -4.96 4.58
N TRP A 34 -7.79 -5.93 3.91
CA TRP A 34 -6.73 -6.77 4.47
C TRP A 34 -5.58 -6.88 3.48
N GLY A 35 -4.38 -6.85 4.00
CA GLY A 35 -3.19 -6.93 3.18
C GLY A 35 -2.01 -7.58 3.87
N PHE A 36 -0.98 -7.83 3.08
CA PHE A 36 0.31 -8.29 3.53
C PHE A 36 1.39 -7.96 2.50
N LYS A 37 2.66 -8.24 2.81
CA LYS A 37 3.80 -7.99 1.91
C LYS A 37 4.17 -9.24 1.12
N ASP A 38 4.80 -9.05 -0.03
CA ASP A 38 5.36 -10.11 -0.87
C ASP A 38 6.56 -10.82 -0.22
N VAL A 39 7.09 -10.26 0.87
CA VAL A 39 8.23 -10.80 1.62
C VAL A 39 7.76 -11.55 2.86
N GLY A 40 8.38 -12.69 3.15
CA GLY A 40 8.10 -13.51 4.35
C GLY A 40 7.15 -14.68 4.12
N MET A 41 6.58 -14.83 2.93
CA MET A 41 5.67 -15.92 2.57
C MET A 41 5.96 -16.42 1.15
N GLN A 42 5.77 -17.71 0.91
CA GLN A 42 5.90 -18.30 -0.43
C GLN A 42 4.68 -17.97 -1.29
N PRO A 43 4.84 -17.82 -2.63
CA PRO A 43 3.75 -17.44 -3.54
C PRO A 43 2.49 -18.30 -3.43
N GLU A 44 2.64 -19.61 -3.28
CA GLU A 44 1.52 -20.54 -3.13
C GLU A 44 0.70 -20.22 -1.88
N LYS A 45 1.37 -19.93 -0.76
CA LYS A 45 0.73 -19.55 0.50
C LYS A 45 0.09 -18.15 0.43
N MET A 46 0.70 -17.22 -0.30
CA MET A 46 0.09 -15.91 -0.58
C MET A 46 -1.22 -16.08 -1.32
N LYS A 47 -1.25 -16.92 -2.34
CA LYS A 47 -2.44 -17.22 -3.13
C LYS A 47 -3.54 -17.86 -2.27
N GLU A 48 -3.18 -18.85 -1.45
CA GLU A 48 -4.12 -19.51 -0.52
C GLU A 48 -4.74 -18.48 0.44
N LEU A 49 -3.92 -17.61 1.05
CA LEU A 49 -4.39 -16.60 2.00
C LEU A 49 -5.24 -15.52 1.32
N CYS A 50 -4.83 -15.04 0.14
CA CYS A 50 -5.61 -14.09 -0.65
C CYS A 50 -7.00 -14.66 -0.98
N HIS A 51 -7.07 -15.92 -1.42
CA HIS A 51 -8.35 -16.58 -1.69
C HIS A 51 -9.21 -16.76 -0.43
N ALA A 52 -8.61 -17.08 0.72
CA ALA A 52 -9.33 -17.17 1.99
C ALA A 52 -9.93 -15.80 2.39
N MET A 53 -9.16 -14.72 2.24
CA MET A 53 -9.64 -13.36 2.47
C MET A 53 -10.82 -13.01 1.55
N LYS A 54 -10.70 -13.27 0.26
CA LYS A 54 -11.78 -12.99 -0.72
C LYS A 54 -13.02 -13.82 -0.44
N LYS A 55 -12.88 -15.10 -0.07
CA LYS A 55 -14.00 -15.97 0.34
C LYS A 55 -14.72 -15.44 1.58
N ALA A 56 -14.01 -14.77 2.49
CA ALA A 56 -14.58 -14.07 3.64
C ALA A 56 -15.15 -12.68 3.31
N GLY A 57 -15.24 -12.30 2.03
CA GLY A 57 -15.77 -11.02 1.58
C GLY A 57 -14.85 -9.82 1.82
N LYS A 58 -13.55 -10.07 1.99
CA LYS A 58 -12.56 -9.01 2.22
C LYS A 58 -11.99 -8.49 0.90
N THR A 59 -11.63 -7.21 0.89
CA THR A 59 -10.84 -6.56 -0.16
C THR A 59 -9.36 -6.77 0.14
N THR A 60 -8.58 -7.17 -0.86
CA THR A 60 -7.21 -7.67 -0.66
C THR A 60 -6.15 -6.74 -1.26
N PHE A 61 -5.08 -6.54 -0.50
CA PHE A 61 -3.97 -5.66 -0.84
C PHE A 61 -2.63 -6.42 -0.73
N LEU A 62 -1.82 -6.37 -1.77
CA LEU A 62 -0.43 -6.80 -1.71
C LEU A 62 0.47 -5.57 -1.73
N GLU A 63 1.33 -5.42 -0.73
CA GLU A 63 2.38 -4.40 -0.72
C GLU A 63 3.70 -5.02 -1.18
N VAL A 64 4.27 -4.44 -2.26
CA VAL A 64 5.54 -4.86 -2.86
C VAL A 64 6.56 -3.75 -2.70
N VAL A 65 7.64 -4.03 -1.97
CA VAL A 65 8.69 -3.05 -1.65
C VAL A 65 9.96 -3.40 -2.42
N THR A 66 10.00 -2.97 -3.68
CA THR A 66 11.14 -3.15 -4.58
C THR A 66 11.38 -1.88 -5.39
N TYR A 67 12.60 -1.71 -5.91
CA TYR A 67 13.03 -0.46 -6.50
C TYR A 67 13.55 -0.58 -7.94
N SER A 68 13.85 -1.78 -8.44
CA SER A 68 14.18 -2.00 -9.85
C SER A 68 12.92 -2.29 -10.67
N GLU A 69 12.91 -1.90 -11.94
CA GLU A 69 11.77 -2.12 -12.84
C GLU A 69 11.41 -3.61 -12.96
N GLU A 70 12.43 -4.47 -13.08
CA GLU A 70 12.25 -5.92 -13.18
C GLU A 70 11.56 -6.49 -11.95
N GLU A 71 12.01 -6.11 -10.75
CA GLU A 71 11.41 -6.59 -9.50
C GLU A 71 10.02 -6.02 -9.28
N CYS A 72 9.78 -4.75 -9.60
CA CYS A 72 8.46 -4.13 -9.54
C CYS A 72 7.46 -4.86 -10.46
N LEU A 73 7.87 -5.17 -11.69
CA LEU A 73 7.03 -5.91 -12.63
C LEU A 73 6.79 -7.36 -12.17
N ARG A 74 7.80 -8.02 -11.58
CA ARG A 74 7.64 -9.35 -10.97
C ARG A 74 6.63 -9.33 -9.83
N GLY A 75 6.69 -8.32 -8.95
CA GLY A 75 5.73 -8.14 -7.87
C GLY A 75 4.31 -7.89 -8.38
N ALA A 76 4.15 -7.10 -9.44
CA ALA A 76 2.85 -6.88 -10.08
C ALA A 76 2.27 -8.17 -10.68
N LYS A 77 3.10 -9.00 -11.32
CA LYS A 77 2.69 -10.32 -11.84
C LYS A 77 2.24 -11.24 -10.69
N LEU A 78 2.99 -11.27 -9.60
CA LEU A 78 2.63 -12.06 -8.41
C LEU A 78 1.28 -11.61 -7.84
N ALA A 79 1.02 -10.31 -7.74
CA ALA A 79 -0.25 -9.78 -7.27
C ALA A 79 -1.44 -10.25 -8.13
N VAL A 80 -1.26 -10.23 -9.46
CA VAL A 80 -2.28 -10.72 -10.42
C VAL A 80 -2.47 -12.24 -10.29
N GLU A 81 -1.38 -13.01 -10.26
CA GLU A 81 -1.43 -14.49 -10.15
C GLU A 81 -2.08 -14.96 -8.85
N CYS A 82 -1.89 -14.23 -7.75
CA CYS A 82 -2.56 -14.49 -6.48
C CYS A 82 -4.00 -13.99 -6.41
N GLY A 83 -4.41 -13.10 -7.33
CA GLY A 83 -5.78 -12.58 -7.42
C GLY A 83 -6.07 -11.43 -6.47
N PHE A 84 -5.08 -10.60 -6.11
CA PHE A 84 -5.30 -9.40 -5.30
C PHE A 84 -6.14 -8.35 -6.02
N ASP A 85 -6.89 -7.57 -5.25
CA ASP A 85 -7.69 -6.45 -5.77
C ASP A 85 -6.84 -5.19 -5.98
N TYR A 86 -5.82 -5.01 -5.13
CA TYR A 86 -4.94 -3.85 -5.12
C TYR A 86 -3.47 -4.24 -5.00
N LEU A 87 -2.62 -3.54 -5.76
CA LEU A 87 -1.17 -3.54 -5.61
C LEU A 87 -0.74 -2.22 -4.99
N LEU A 88 -0.14 -2.27 -3.81
CA LEU A 88 0.52 -1.15 -3.12
C LEU A 88 2.03 -1.21 -3.31
N GLY A 89 2.67 -0.05 -3.25
CA GLY A 89 4.12 0.04 -3.31
C GLY A 89 4.68 -0.12 -4.72
N THR A 90 5.95 -0.44 -4.82
CA THR A 90 6.84 -0.33 -5.98
C THR A 90 7.12 1.13 -6.37
N LEU A 91 8.23 1.39 -7.04
CA LEU A 91 8.41 2.63 -7.76
C LEU A 91 7.55 2.59 -9.03
N MET A 92 7.11 3.78 -9.49
CA MET A 92 6.36 3.89 -10.73
C MET A 92 7.26 3.63 -11.93
N TYR A 93 6.91 2.63 -12.71
CA TYR A 93 7.45 2.35 -14.03
C TYR A 93 6.30 2.19 -15.03
N GLU A 94 6.48 2.67 -16.25
CA GLU A 94 5.46 2.58 -17.30
C GLU A 94 5.06 1.14 -17.61
N SER A 95 6.02 0.22 -17.60
CA SER A 95 5.79 -1.22 -17.82
C SER A 95 4.88 -1.82 -16.74
N VAL A 96 5.05 -1.41 -15.46
CA VAL A 96 4.22 -1.86 -14.34
C VAL A 96 2.82 -1.28 -14.46
N ALA A 97 2.71 0.03 -14.71
CA ALA A 97 1.41 0.70 -14.87
C ALA A 97 0.60 0.08 -16.02
N LYS A 98 1.24 -0.10 -17.19
CA LYS A 98 0.61 -0.74 -18.35
C LYS A 98 0.13 -2.16 -18.01
N TYR A 99 0.99 -2.98 -17.42
CA TYR A 99 0.64 -4.35 -17.05
C TYR A 99 -0.56 -4.39 -16.07
N THR A 100 -0.56 -3.55 -15.02
CA THR A 100 -1.63 -3.52 -14.03
C THR A 100 -2.96 -3.07 -14.63
N VAL A 101 -2.96 -2.09 -15.54
CA VAL A 101 -4.14 -1.65 -16.28
C VAL A 101 -4.68 -2.78 -17.17
N GLU A 102 -3.82 -3.46 -17.93
CA GLU A 102 -4.19 -4.56 -18.80
C GLU A 102 -4.79 -5.75 -18.03
N GLN A 103 -4.30 -6.01 -16.82
CA GLN A 103 -4.79 -7.09 -15.96
C GLN A 103 -5.97 -6.68 -15.06
N GLY A 104 -6.33 -5.39 -15.03
CA GLY A 104 -7.46 -4.88 -14.24
C GLY A 104 -7.22 -4.81 -12.74
N ILE A 105 -5.95 -4.91 -12.27
CA ILE A 105 -5.59 -4.70 -10.86
C ILE A 105 -5.40 -3.22 -10.57
N LYS A 106 -5.91 -2.75 -9.45
CA LYS A 106 -5.78 -1.35 -9.03
C LYS A 106 -4.41 -1.09 -8.44
N TYR A 107 -3.63 -0.23 -9.07
CA TYR A 107 -2.24 0.04 -8.72
C TYR A 107 -2.07 1.37 -8.00
N LEU A 108 -1.35 1.37 -6.89
CA LEU A 108 -1.01 2.52 -6.06
C LEU A 108 0.52 2.51 -5.80
N PRO A 109 1.33 3.06 -6.73
CA PRO A 109 2.78 3.15 -6.55
C PRO A 109 3.15 4.10 -5.40
N PHE A 110 4.35 3.95 -4.88
CA PHE A 110 4.95 4.93 -3.99
C PHE A 110 5.04 6.30 -4.66
N VAL A 111 4.69 7.33 -3.92
CA VAL A 111 4.88 8.73 -4.30
C VAL A 111 6.00 9.35 -3.48
N GLY A 112 6.72 10.30 -4.08
CA GLY A 112 7.94 10.88 -3.53
C GLY A 112 9.17 10.05 -3.90
N LYS A 113 10.26 10.33 -3.23
CA LYS A 113 11.51 9.59 -3.41
C LYS A 113 11.61 8.55 -2.29
N VAL A 114 11.33 7.29 -2.64
CA VAL A 114 11.33 6.16 -1.70
C VAL A 114 12.57 5.29 -1.95
N SER A 115 13.28 4.96 -0.88
CA SER A 115 14.49 4.13 -0.93
C SER A 115 14.79 3.48 0.41
N GLY A 116 15.76 2.58 0.45
CA GLY A 116 16.26 1.96 1.69
C GLY A 116 15.46 0.76 2.19
N SER A 117 15.99 0.14 3.25
CA SER A 117 15.37 -0.98 3.97
C SER A 117 15.75 -0.88 5.46
N PRO A 118 14.83 -0.45 6.34
CA PRO A 118 13.46 -0.02 6.08
C PRO A 118 13.35 1.16 5.10
N SER A 119 12.26 1.19 4.34
CA SER A 119 12.03 2.29 3.38
C SER A 119 11.90 3.64 4.09
N ILE A 120 12.48 4.68 3.50
CA ILE A 120 12.31 6.07 3.88
C ILE A 120 11.66 6.85 2.74
N LEU A 121 11.04 7.98 3.06
CA LEU A 121 10.44 8.92 2.12
C LEU A 121 11.17 10.26 2.18
N GLU A 122 11.57 10.76 1.01
CA GLU A 122 12.21 12.07 0.83
C GLU A 122 11.45 12.91 -0.23
N GLY A 123 11.71 14.21 -0.25
CA GLY A 123 11.20 15.15 -1.25
C GLY A 123 10.20 16.15 -0.66
N ASN A 124 9.46 16.84 -1.52
CA ASN A 124 8.51 17.87 -1.13
C ASN A 124 7.12 17.64 -1.74
N VAL A 125 6.11 18.27 -1.16
CA VAL A 125 4.70 18.07 -1.58
C VAL A 125 4.45 18.48 -3.02
N ALA A 126 5.07 19.54 -3.52
CA ALA A 126 4.83 20.02 -4.89
C ALA A 126 5.27 18.99 -5.93
N ASP A 127 6.45 18.40 -5.75
CA ASP A 127 6.96 17.34 -6.63
C ASP A 127 6.11 16.06 -6.52
N MET A 128 5.68 15.70 -5.31
CA MET A 128 4.80 14.55 -5.09
C MET A 128 3.44 14.71 -5.77
N VAL A 129 2.85 15.91 -5.72
CA VAL A 129 1.59 16.21 -6.42
C VAL A 129 1.79 16.11 -7.93
N ALA A 130 2.90 16.65 -8.47
CA ALA A 130 3.22 16.53 -9.89
C ALA A 130 3.42 15.06 -10.32
N GLN A 131 4.06 14.24 -9.47
CA GLN A 131 4.15 12.79 -9.70
C GLN A 131 2.77 12.12 -9.71
N ALA A 132 1.90 12.43 -8.75
CA ALA A 132 0.56 11.86 -8.69
C ALA A 132 -0.28 12.23 -9.93
N GLU A 133 -0.13 13.45 -10.46
CA GLU A 133 -0.73 13.83 -11.75
C GLU A 133 -0.19 13.01 -12.93
N ALA A 134 1.12 12.72 -12.95
CA ALA A 134 1.71 11.87 -13.96
C ALA A 134 1.23 10.41 -13.84
N PHE A 135 1.14 9.88 -12.61
CA PHE A 135 0.64 8.53 -12.32
C PHE A 135 -0.80 8.34 -12.79
N LYS A 136 -1.65 9.34 -12.55
CA LYS A 136 -3.03 9.36 -13.05
C LYS A 136 -3.12 9.21 -14.57
N LYS A 137 -2.23 9.89 -15.31
CA LYS A 137 -2.21 9.86 -16.77
C LYS A 137 -1.87 8.48 -17.35
N VAL A 138 -1.09 7.68 -16.63
CA VAL A 138 -0.71 6.32 -17.04
C VAL A 138 -1.60 5.23 -16.43
N GLY A 139 -2.69 5.62 -15.74
CA GLY A 139 -3.72 4.71 -15.26
C GLY A 139 -3.52 4.17 -13.85
N ALA A 140 -2.61 4.74 -13.05
CA ALA A 140 -2.55 4.43 -11.63
C ALA A 140 -3.88 4.79 -10.95
N TYR A 141 -4.37 3.91 -10.08
CA TYR A 141 -5.61 4.14 -9.33
C TYR A 141 -5.43 5.18 -8.23
N GLY A 142 -4.29 5.17 -7.56
CA GLY A 142 -3.97 6.07 -6.46
C GLY A 142 -2.47 6.11 -6.18
N THR A 143 -2.10 6.52 -4.98
CA THR A 143 -0.72 6.57 -4.48
C THR A 143 -0.61 5.88 -3.13
N ASP A 144 0.55 5.28 -2.88
CA ASP A 144 0.99 4.81 -1.56
C ASP A 144 1.98 5.82 -0.97
N LEU A 145 1.57 6.50 0.09
CA LEU A 145 2.36 7.54 0.76
C LEU A 145 2.95 7.01 2.06
N LEU A 146 4.27 6.81 2.10
CA LEU A 146 5.00 6.43 3.32
C LEU A 146 5.16 7.64 4.27
N GLY A 147 4.06 8.32 4.60
CA GLY A 147 4.07 9.61 5.26
C GLY A 147 4.84 9.63 6.59
N TYR A 148 4.64 8.62 7.45
CA TYR A 148 5.35 8.54 8.73
C TYR A 148 6.80 8.02 8.64
N ARG A 149 7.31 7.78 7.43
CA ARG A 149 8.72 7.47 7.14
C ARG A 149 9.44 8.63 6.44
N TYR A 150 8.81 9.80 6.41
CA TYR A 150 9.38 11.02 5.86
C TYR A 150 10.54 11.53 6.72
N VAL A 151 11.67 11.89 6.06
CA VAL A 151 12.93 12.25 6.74
C VAL A 151 13.38 13.69 6.49
N ASP A 152 12.78 14.42 5.54
CA ASP A 152 13.18 15.79 5.19
C ASP A 152 12.43 16.87 5.97
N GLY A 153 11.57 16.50 6.93
CA GLY A 153 10.80 17.46 7.71
C GLY A 153 9.71 16.84 8.58
N ASP A 154 8.61 17.59 8.77
CA ASP A 154 7.46 17.13 9.55
C ASP A 154 6.60 16.14 8.75
N PRO A 155 6.52 14.87 9.16
CA PRO A 155 5.75 13.83 8.47
C PRO A 155 4.24 14.09 8.48
N GLU A 156 3.70 14.69 9.55
CA GLU A 156 2.26 14.96 9.66
C GLU A 156 1.86 16.13 8.76
N ALA A 157 2.67 17.19 8.72
CA ALA A 157 2.44 18.33 7.84
C ALA A 157 2.51 17.93 6.37
N LEU A 158 3.53 17.14 5.97
CA LEU A 158 3.67 16.62 4.62
C LEU A 158 2.45 15.77 4.23
N ALA A 159 2.07 14.80 5.07
CA ALA A 159 0.97 13.89 4.77
C ALA A 159 -0.36 14.63 4.64
N ALA A 160 -0.67 15.55 5.56
CA ALA A 160 -1.90 16.34 5.52
C ALA A 160 -1.97 17.21 4.26
N GLU A 161 -0.88 17.88 3.90
CA GLU A 161 -0.83 18.73 2.71
C GLU A 161 -0.93 17.91 1.42
N PHE A 162 -0.21 16.79 1.32
CA PHE A 162 -0.27 15.92 0.14
C PHE A 162 -1.65 15.31 -0.04
N ILE A 163 -2.26 14.73 1.00
CA ILE A 163 -3.60 14.13 0.93
C ILE A 163 -4.62 15.14 0.42
N LYS A 164 -4.56 16.38 0.92
CA LYS A 164 -5.44 17.46 0.48
C LYS A 164 -5.27 17.87 -0.98
N LYS A 165 -4.05 17.76 -1.53
CA LYS A 165 -3.71 18.22 -2.89
C LYS A 165 -3.65 17.10 -3.92
N SER A 166 -3.59 15.85 -3.50
CA SER A 166 -3.47 14.71 -4.41
C SER A 166 -4.67 14.62 -5.36
N PRO A 167 -4.43 14.47 -6.67
CA PRO A 167 -5.50 14.36 -7.67
C PRO A 167 -6.11 12.95 -7.77
N ILE A 168 -5.58 12.00 -6.99
CA ILE A 168 -6.00 10.59 -6.97
C ILE A 168 -6.02 10.07 -5.52
N PRO A 169 -6.72 8.95 -5.23
CA PRO A 169 -6.79 8.37 -3.90
C PRO A 169 -5.41 8.10 -3.29
N THR A 170 -5.25 8.37 -1.99
CA THR A 170 -4.00 8.15 -1.27
C THR A 170 -4.20 7.15 -0.15
N VAL A 171 -3.39 6.08 -0.14
CA VAL A 171 -3.18 5.23 1.04
C VAL A 171 -2.07 5.86 1.88
N LEU A 172 -2.34 6.16 3.15
CA LEU A 172 -1.34 6.65 4.08
C LEU A 172 -0.72 5.46 4.83
N ALA A 173 0.59 5.30 4.68
CA ALA A 173 1.37 4.22 5.26
C ALA A 173 2.57 4.75 6.06
N GLY A 174 3.39 3.83 6.57
CA GLY A 174 4.66 4.16 7.21
C GLY A 174 4.63 4.10 8.73
N SER A 175 4.11 3.02 9.31
CA SER A 175 4.18 2.75 10.75
C SER A 175 3.24 3.60 11.61
N ILE A 176 1.96 3.55 11.30
CA ILE A 176 0.91 4.06 12.17
C ILE A 176 0.72 3.05 13.31
N SER A 177 1.34 3.30 14.46
CA SER A 177 1.51 2.31 15.55
C SER A 177 1.01 2.80 16.92
N SER A 178 0.27 3.91 16.97
CA SER A 178 -0.28 4.43 18.21
C SER A 178 -1.63 5.11 18.02
N ILE A 179 -2.41 5.20 19.10
CA ILE A 179 -3.70 5.91 19.10
C ILE A 179 -3.50 7.38 18.74
N ALA A 180 -2.43 8.01 19.25
CA ALA A 180 -2.14 9.42 18.93
C ALA A 180 -1.92 9.63 17.43
N LYS A 181 -1.16 8.75 16.75
CA LYS A 181 -1.01 8.79 15.29
C LYS A 181 -2.36 8.54 14.58
N LEU A 182 -3.15 7.59 15.08
CA LEU A 182 -4.45 7.27 14.50
C LEU A 182 -5.42 8.47 14.53
N GLU A 183 -5.44 9.27 15.60
CA GLU A 183 -6.25 10.49 15.67
C GLU A 183 -5.76 11.55 14.66
N LYS A 184 -4.45 11.65 14.43
CA LYS A 184 -3.90 12.50 13.37
C LYS A 184 -4.31 12.04 11.98
N VAL A 185 -4.20 10.74 11.71
CA VAL A 185 -4.66 10.13 10.44
C VAL A 185 -6.13 10.40 10.19
N LYS A 186 -6.95 10.29 11.24
CA LYS A 186 -8.38 10.61 11.17
C LYS A 186 -8.63 12.06 10.76
N ALA A 187 -7.86 12.99 11.30
CA ALA A 187 -7.97 14.43 10.95
C ALA A 187 -7.50 14.72 9.51
N MET A 188 -6.52 13.99 8.99
CA MET A 188 -6.03 14.10 7.60
C MET A 188 -7.00 13.53 6.57
N ASP A 189 -7.86 12.60 6.98
CA ASP A 189 -8.90 11.95 6.17
C ASP A 189 -8.41 11.32 4.85
N PRO A 190 -7.35 10.45 4.86
CA PRO A 190 -6.91 9.76 3.65
C PRO A 190 -8.01 8.86 3.09
N TRP A 191 -7.85 8.42 1.82
CA TRP A 191 -8.75 7.43 1.24
C TRP A 191 -8.72 6.12 2.03
N LEU A 192 -7.53 5.54 2.26
CA LEU A 192 -7.28 4.42 3.17
C LEU A 192 -5.97 4.66 3.95
N PHE A 193 -5.72 3.86 4.98
CA PHE A 193 -4.45 3.85 5.71
C PHE A 193 -4.09 2.44 6.21
N THR A 194 -2.79 2.16 6.38
CA THR A 194 -2.29 0.86 6.83
C THR A 194 -1.93 0.86 8.32
N MET A 195 -2.26 -0.23 9.01
CA MET A 195 -1.77 -0.56 10.36
C MET A 195 -1.41 -2.03 10.43
#